data_bb703f5497530bb67109995e0d51b1b3
#
_entry.id   bb703f5497530bb67109995e0d51b1b3
#
_cell.length_a   1.000
_cell.length_b   1.000
_cell.length_c   1.000
_cell.angle_alpha   90.00
_cell.angle_beta   90.00
_cell.angle_gamma   90.00
#
_symmetry.space_group_name_H-M   'P 1'
#
loop_
_entity.id
_entity.type
_entity.pdbx_description
1 polymer ?
#
loop_
_entity_poly.entity_id
_entity_poly.type
_entity_poly.pdbx_seq_one_letter_code
_entity_poly.pdbx_strand_id
1 'polypeptide(L)'
;ITENFSLDIKISKPASIPYANTGLLENQLFSMHNDEATLWQHKNDVILNKPISFSISQFANKPQFCISNKNGINNFIMRFYPDVTRYYQSKTKTINVYWDVSLSGKERNLSKELDFLEKYIAENDINKTTIFLFNHQLQGLIVFNKGKDNFSSIRNFLLTYKYAGATELGILDFSNVLADAVLLFSDGVNTMGNAKPKLGAVPVNFITSAYYYYNSYNNYYRYNDNDFKNMVGNTGGSVIRLYYNSVASAVKRIDTAENFLFKYNSGNIHINESFPVKLGGSVLLSGTINQADNLELLYGNNSLINKSENYFIPVNESCDETTYKKMKMLKAYDSLLYD
;
A
#
# COMPACT_ATOMS: atom_id res chain seq x y z
N ILE A 1 12.13 -26.29 -13.95
CA ILE A 1 12.98 -26.01 -15.13
C ILE A 1 12.05 -25.95 -16.33
N THR A 2 12.19 -24.92 -17.14
CA THR A 2 11.44 -24.76 -18.39
C THR A 2 12.38 -25.15 -19.53
N GLU A 3 12.01 -26.17 -20.31
CA GLU A 3 12.84 -26.68 -21.39
C GLU A 3 13.12 -25.63 -22.47
N ASN A 4 12.11 -24.81 -22.78
CA ASN A 4 12.21 -23.71 -23.73
C ASN A 4 11.62 -22.43 -23.14
N PHE A 5 12.40 -21.38 -23.08
CA PHE A 5 11.98 -20.06 -22.64
C PHE A 5 12.22 -19.05 -23.78
N SER A 6 11.16 -18.42 -24.25
CA SER A 6 11.23 -17.31 -25.22
C SER A 6 10.59 -16.07 -24.64
N LEU A 7 11.27 -14.94 -24.78
CA LEU A 7 10.81 -13.63 -24.30
C LEU A 7 10.97 -12.63 -25.45
N ASP A 8 9.90 -11.96 -25.82
CA ASP A 8 9.88 -10.84 -26.78
C ASP A 8 9.27 -9.62 -26.08
N ILE A 9 10.06 -8.59 -25.89
CA ILE A 9 9.63 -7.33 -25.28
C ILE A 9 9.74 -6.24 -26.33
N LYS A 10 8.63 -5.52 -26.53
CA LYS A 10 8.56 -4.35 -27.43
C LYS A 10 8.01 -3.17 -26.67
N ILE A 11 8.73 -2.06 -26.74
CA ILE A 11 8.36 -0.80 -26.10
C ILE A 11 8.30 0.27 -27.19
N SER A 12 7.10 0.74 -27.48
CA SER A 12 6.88 1.78 -28.49
C SER A 12 7.19 3.16 -27.93
N LYS A 13 7.93 3.94 -28.70
CA LYS A 13 8.30 5.35 -28.39
C LYS A 13 8.86 5.55 -26.98
N PRO A 14 9.83 4.76 -26.53
CA PRO A 14 10.46 5.03 -25.25
C PRO A 14 11.26 6.34 -25.32
N ALA A 15 11.27 7.10 -24.24
CA ALA A 15 12.06 8.34 -24.16
C ALA A 15 13.58 8.10 -24.26
N SER A 16 14.02 6.89 -23.93
CA SER A 16 15.40 6.42 -24.05
C SER A 16 15.46 4.90 -24.12
N ILE A 17 16.61 4.35 -24.48
CA ILE A 17 16.83 2.91 -24.42
C ILE A 17 16.66 2.42 -22.99
N PRO A 18 15.82 1.39 -22.75
CA PRO A 18 15.69 0.80 -21.42
C PRO A 18 17.03 0.29 -20.89
N TYR A 19 17.26 0.43 -19.59
CA TYR A 19 18.52 0.09 -18.94
C TYR A 19 18.28 -0.55 -17.55
N ALA A 20 19.38 -0.83 -16.85
CA ALA A 20 19.37 -1.48 -15.53
C ALA A 20 18.59 -2.79 -15.53
N ASN A 21 18.81 -3.61 -16.55
CA ASN A 21 18.21 -4.93 -16.68
C ASN A 21 18.71 -5.85 -15.58
N THR A 22 17.79 -6.45 -14.83
CA THR A 22 18.10 -7.32 -13.70
C THR A 22 17.32 -8.64 -13.77
N GLY A 23 17.66 -9.56 -12.89
CA GLY A 23 17.00 -10.86 -12.83
C GLY A 23 17.25 -11.70 -14.08
N LEU A 24 16.21 -12.12 -14.79
CA LEU A 24 16.35 -12.89 -16.04
C LEU A 24 16.88 -12.06 -17.20
N LEU A 25 16.81 -10.74 -17.12
CA LEU A 25 17.32 -9.80 -18.12
C LEU A 25 18.73 -9.29 -17.85
N GLU A 26 19.40 -9.78 -16.81
CA GLU A 26 20.74 -9.38 -16.47
C GLU A 26 21.68 -9.57 -17.68
N ASN A 27 22.43 -8.50 -18.03
CA ASN A 27 23.33 -8.44 -19.19
C ASN A 27 22.65 -8.50 -20.56
N GLN A 28 21.32 -8.37 -20.66
CA GLN A 28 20.63 -8.25 -21.91
C GLN A 28 20.44 -6.78 -22.27
N LEU A 29 20.55 -6.45 -23.57
CA LEU A 29 20.42 -5.08 -24.07
C LEU A 29 19.22 -4.97 -24.99
N PHE A 30 18.51 -3.85 -24.90
CA PHE A 30 17.48 -3.47 -25.85
C PHE A 30 18.10 -2.87 -27.12
N SER A 31 17.54 -3.18 -28.27
CA SER A 31 17.86 -2.57 -29.55
C SER A 31 16.79 -1.56 -29.93
N MET A 32 17.20 -0.41 -30.49
CA MET A 32 16.29 0.62 -30.98
C MET A 32 16.13 0.55 -32.49
N HIS A 33 14.90 0.43 -32.99
CA HIS A 33 14.54 0.52 -34.39
C HIS A 33 13.24 1.32 -34.54
N ASN A 34 13.22 2.36 -35.36
CA ASN A 34 12.02 3.12 -35.72
C ASN A 34 11.14 3.49 -34.53
N ASP A 35 11.69 4.15 -33.53
CA ASP A 35 10.99 4.51 -32.29
C ASP A 35 10.47 3.32 -31.46
N GLU A 36 10.98 2.12 -31.68
CA GLU A 36 10.65 0.94 -30.89
C GLU A 36 11.91 0.37 -30.24
N ALA A 37 11.89 0.15 -28.92
CA ALA A 37 12.91 -0.60 -28.22
C ALA A 37 12.49 -2.06 -28.15
N THR A 38 13.34 -2.96 -28.63
CA THR A 38 13.07 -4.40 -28.67
C THR A 38 14.13 -5.17 -27.91
N LEU A 39 13.71 -6.21 -27.21
CA LEU A 39 14.59 -7.21 -26.61
C LEU A 39 13.99 -8.58 -26.90
N TRP A 40 14.75 -9.41 -27.56
CA TRP A 40 14.39 -10.79 -27.80
C TRP A 40 15.39 -11.72 -27.13
N GLN A 41 14.90 -12.75 -26.46
CA GLN A 41 15.71 -13.74 -25.79
C GLN A 41 15.10 -15.12 -25.93
N HIS A 42 15.95 -16.09 -26.27
CA HIS A 42 15.61 -17.51 -26.23
C HIS A 42 16.66 -18.25 -25.39
N LYS A 43 16.20 -19.06 -24.47
CA LYS A 43 17.06 -19.90 -23.62
C LYS A 43 16.41 -21.26 -23.40
N ASN A 44 17.23 -22.30 -23.33
CA ASN A 44 16.82 -23.64 -22.94
C ASN A 44 17.16 -23.87 -21.47
N ASP A 45 16.41 -24.74 -20.83
CA ASP A 45 16.65 -25.21 -19.45
C ASP A 45 16.74 -24.09 -18.41
N VAL A 46 15.85 -23.10 -18.50
CA VAL A 46 15.82 -21.95 -17.61
C VAL A 46 15.04 -22.26 -16.34
N ILE A 47 15.62 -21.92 -15.20
CA ILE A 47 14.91 -21.87 -13.92
C ILE A 47 14.26 -20.48 -13.77
N LEU A 48 12.93 -20.42 -13.87
CA LEU A 48 12.17 -19.18 -13.73
C LEU A 48 12.00 -18.79 -12.24
N ASN A 49 13.10 -18.55 -11.56
CA ASN A 49 13.14 -18.17 -10.13
C ASN A 49 13.58 -16.71 -9.90
N LYS A 50 13.83 -15.96 -10.97
CA LYS A 50 14.22 -14.56 -10.93
C LYS A 50 13.17 -13.70 -11.61
N PRO A 51 12.91 -12.47 -11.14
CA PRO A 51 12.00 -11.55 -11.80
C PRO A 51 12.54 -11.12 -13.17
N ILE A 52 11.63 -10.69 -14.04
CA ILE A 52 11.98 -9.96 -15.25
C ILE A 52 11.83 -8.48 -14.92
N SER A 53 12.94 -7.72 -14.94
CA SER A 53 12.89 -6.29 -14.66
C SER A 53 13.88 -5.49 -15.52
N PHE A 54 13.45 -4.30 -15.92
CA PHE A 54 14.25 -3.32 -16.61
C PHE A 54 13.78 -1.92 -16.23
N SER A 55 14.63 -0.93 -16.42
CA SER A 55 14.33 0.46 -16.15
C SER A 55 14.29 1.28 -17.44
N ILE A 56 13.35 2.22 -17.51
CA ILE A 56 13.28 3.20 -18.60
C ILE A 56 13.53 4.57 -17.96
N SER A 57 14.55 5.28 -18.43
CA SER A 57 14.78 6.66 -17.99
C SER A 57 13.77 7.59 -18.63
N GLN A 58 13.11 8.37 -17.81
CA GLN A 58 12.17 9.43 -18.17
C GLN A 58 11.01 9.03 -19.09
N PHE A 59 9.91 8.66 -18.48
CA PHE A 59 8.62 9.05 -19.09
C PHE A 59 8.49 10.57 -18.95
N ALA A 60 8.10 11.23 -20.03
CA ALA A 60 7.63 12.60 -19.91
C ALA A 60 6.49 12.60 -18.89
N ASN A 61 6.62 13.36 -17.79
CA ASN A 61 5.64 13.49 -16.70
C ASN A 61 4.34 14.17 -17.17
N LYS A 62 4.03 14.10 -18.46
CA LYS A 62 2.81 14.66 -19.01
C LYS A 62 1.65 13.69 -18.77
N PRO A 63 0.54 14.18 -18.27
CA PRO A 63 -0.66 13.35 -18.16
C PRO A 63 -1.09 12.88 -19.55
N GLN A 64 -1.55 11.64 -19.60
CA GLN A 64 -2.11 11.04 -20.81
C GLN A 64 -3.62 10.91 -20.62
N PHE A 65 -4.38 11.40 -21.58
CA PHE A 65 -5.83 11.33 -21.56
C PHE A 65 -6.32 10.44 -22.69
N CYS A 66 -7.37 9.72 -22.44
CA CYS A 66 -8.07 8.92 -23.42
C CYS A 66 -9.58 9.09 -23.17
N ILE A 67 -10.27 9.70 -24.13
CA ILE A 67 -11.69 9.97 -24.05
C ILE A 67 -12.42 9.12 -25.08
N SER A 68 -13.49 8.47 -24.67
CA SER A 68 -14.35 7.64 -25.51
C SER A 68 -15.81 8.06 -25.32
N ASN A 69 -16.49 8.46 -26.38
CA ASN A 69 -17.92 8.72 -26.35
C ASN A 69 -18.68 7.42 -26.55
N LYS A 70 -19.54 7.09 -25.60
CA LYS A 70 -20.43 5.95 -25.70
C LYS A 70 -21.83 6.39 -25.28
N ASN A 71 -22.79 6.27 -26.19
CA ASN A 71 -24.21 6.66 -25.98
C ASN A 71 -24.38 8.11 -25.52
N GLY A 72 -23.59 9.03 -26.05
CA GLY A 72 -23.63 10.45 -25.69
C GLY A 72 -22.91 10.82 -24.38
N ILE A 73 -22.32 9.83 -23.68
CA ILE A 73 -21.54 10.04 -22.45
C ILE A 73 -20.06 9.96 -22.80
N ASN A 74 -19.32 11.03 -22.50
CA ASN A 74 -17.88 11.03 -22.63
C ASN A 74 -17.23 10.37 -21.40
N ASN A 75 -16.69 9.19 -21.60
CA ASN A 75 -15.89 8.49 -20.58
C ASN A 75 -14.43 8.81 -20.80
N PHE A 76 -13.70 9.04 -19.72
CA PHE A 76 -12.26 9.28 -19.80
C PHE A 76 -11.47 8.30 -18.92
N ILE A 77 -10.22 8.07 -19.33
CA ILE A 77 -9.17 7.48 -18.52
C ILE A 77 -7.97 8.43 -18.57
N MET A 78 -7.48 8.81 -17.41
CA MET A 78 -6.30 9.64 -17.25
C MET A 78 -5.20 8.84 -16.59
N ARG A 79 -4.02 8.85 -17.19
CA ARG A 79 -2.78 8.36 -16.57
C ARG A 79 -1.90 9.54 -16.23
N PHE A 80 -1.49 9.65 -14.99
CA PHE A 80 -0.56 10.70 -14.58
C PHE A 80 0.49 10.15 -13.62
N TYR A 81 1.55 10.91 -13.44
CA TYR A 81 2.66 10.59 -12.54
C TYR A 81 2.72 11.70 -11.50
N PRO A 82 2.13 11.50 -10.31
CA PRO A 82 2.15 12.52 -9.29
C PRO A 82 3.59 12.80 -8.87
N ASP A 83 3.96 14.06 -8.79
CA ASP A 83 5.23 14.48 -8.21
C ASP A 83 5.16 14.31 -6.68
N VAL A 84 5.25 13.08 -6.25
CA VAL A 84 5.29 12.74 -4.84
C VAL A 84 6.74 12.80 -4.35
N THR A 85 7.16 13.97 -3.93
CA THR A 85 8.34 14.08 -3.07
C THR A 85 8.09 13.23 -1.84
N ARG A 86 9.01 12.33 -1.50
CA ARG A 86 8.94 11.57 -0.25
C ARG A 86 9.07 12.56 0.90
N TYR A 87 7.95 12.99 1.45
CA TYR A 87 7.94 13.76 2.67
C TYR A 87 8.28 12.81 3.82
N TYR A 88 9.36 13.09 4.52
CA TYR A 88 9.58 12.49 5.82
C TYR A 88 8.46 12.99 6.74
N GLN A 89 7.78 12.08 7.41
CA GLN A 89 6.77 12.45 8.39
C GLN A 89 7.39 13.40 9.43
N SER A 90 6.59 14.35 9.93
CA SER A 90 6.91 15.00 11.19
C SER A 90 7.17 13.90 12.22
N LYS A 91 8.30 13.95 12.93
CA LYS A 91 8.71 12.88 13.84
C LYS A 91 7.56 12.55 14.79
N THR A 92 6.99 11.38 14.63
CA THR A 92 6.03 10.79 15.58
C THR A 92 6.66 10.79 16.97
N LYS A 93 5.98 11.35 17.95
CA LYS A 93 6.49 11.46 19.33
C LYS A 93 5.71 10.60 20.30
N THR A 94 4.46 10.32 19.96
CA THR A 94 3.55 9.55 20.79
C THR A 94 2.85 8.50 19.94
N ILE A 95 2.77 7.26 20.44
CA ILE A 95 2.05 6.18 19.75
C ILE A 95 1.10 5.46 20.69
N ASN A 96 -0.03 5.02 20.14
CA ASN A 96 -0.88 4.03 20.76
C ASN A 96 -0.68 2.68 20.06
N VAL A 97 -0.34 1.67 20.84
CA VAL A 97 -0.18 0.28 20.40
C VAL A 97 -1.40 -0.50 20.85
N TYR A 98 -2.08 -1.17 19.94
CA TYR A 98 -3.12 -2.13 20.25
C TYR A 98 -2.55 -3.52 20.01
N TRP A 99 -2.44 -4.29 21.09
CA TRP A 99 -1.79 -5.60 21.09
C TRP A 99 -2.82 -6.70 21.32
N ASP A 100 -3.03 -7.51 20.31
CA ASP A 100 -3.94 -8.63 20.32
C ASP A 100 -3.42 -9.75 21.24
N VAL A 101 -4.16 -10.05 22.29
CA VAL A 101 -3.87 -11.11 23.28
C VAL A 101 -4.88 -12.26 23.20
N SER A 102 -5.58 -12.40 22.06
CA SER A 102 -6.46 -13.54 21.79
C SER A 102 -5.71 -14.86 21.74
N LEU A 103 -6.45 -15.98 21.73
CA LEU A 103 -5.85 -17.31 21.68
C LEU A 103 -5.02 -17.52 20.41
N SER A 104 -5.51 -17.08 19.23
CA SER A 104 -4.79 -17.15 17.97
C SER A 104 -3.60 -16.19 17.92
N GLY A 105 -3.68 -15.08 18.65
CA GLY A 105 -2.60 -14.09 18.76
C GLY A 105 -1.27 -14.66 19.24
N LYS A 106 -1.29 -15.77 19.99
CA LYS A 106 -0.09 -16.45 20.45
C LYS A 106 0.69 -17.19 19.34
N GLU A 107 0.05 -17.51 18.22
CA GLU A 107 0.68 -18.16 17.08
C GLU A 107 1.54 -17.20 16.23
N ARG A 108 1.48 -15.90 16.49
CA ARG A 108 2.33 -14.88 15.89
C ARG A 108 3.76 -15.01 16.39
N ASN A 109 4.72 -14.53 15.62
CA ASN A 109 6.11 -14.41 16.09
C ASN A 109 6.26 -13.17 17.00
N LEU A 110 5.82 -13.32 18.26
CA LEU A 110 5.79 -12.23 19.25
C LEU A 110 7.17 -11.60 19.45
N SER A 111 8.25 -12.41 19.43
CA SER A 111 9.62 -11.87 19.56
C SER A 111 9.95 -10.90 18.42
N LYS A 112 9.64 -11.26 17.17
CA LYS A 112 9.91 -10.42 16.02
C LYS A 112 9.05 -9.15 16.01
N GLU A 113 7.80 -9.23 16.51
CA GLU A 113 6.93 -8.07 16.67
C GLU A 113 7.44 -7.11 17.75
N LEU A 114 7.97 -7.65 18.83
CA LEU A 114 8.59 -6.86 19.91
C LEU A 114 9.92 -6.24 19.45
N ASP A 115 10.73 -6.95 18.65
CA ASP A 115 11.94 -6.39 18.03
C ASP A 115 11.58 -5.22 17.10
N PHE A 116 10.48 -5.35 16.36
CA PHE A 116 9.97 -4.27 15.52
C PHE A 116 9.52 -3.06 16.34
N LEU A 117 8.73 -3.27 17.40
CA LEU A 117 8.22 -2.20 18.25
C LEU A 117 9.37 -1.45 18.95
N GLU A 118 10.33 -2.18 19.52
CA GLU A 118 11.50 -1.61 20.19
C GLU A 118 12.33 -0.76 19.22
N LYS A 119 12.62 -1.30 18.01
CA LYS A 119 13.37 -0.61 16.99
C LYS A 119 12.61 0.61 16.46
N TYR A 120 11.31 0.52 16.25
CA TYR A 120 10.47 1.63 15.83
C TYR A 120 10.47 2.77 16.84
N ILE A 121 10.34 2.45 18.13
CA ILE A 121 10.42 3.44 19.23
C ILE A 121 11.79 4.12 19.25
N ALA A 122 12.87 3.34 19.06
CA ALA A 122 14.23 3.86 19.10
C ALA A 122 14.54 4.78 17.90
N GLU A 123 14.24 4.35 16.68
CA GLU A 123 14.58 5.07 15.44
C GLU A 123 13.74 6.35 15.26
N ASN A 124 12.48 6.35 15.71
CA ASN A 124 11.58 7.50 15.63
C ASN A 124 11.64 8.42 16.84
N ASP A 125 12.48 8.10 17.81
CA ASP A 125 12.61 8.89 19.05
C ASP A 125 11.25 9.10 19.74
N ILE A 126 10.46 8.00 19.85
CA ILE A 126 9.14 8.02 20.47
C ILE A 126 9.28 8.25 21.98
N ASN A 127 8.66 9.31 22.48
CA ASN A 127 8.75 9.69 23.89
C ASN A 127 7.78 8.90 24.77
N LYS A 128 6.57 8.61 24.23
CA LYS A 128 5.52 7.91 24.97
C LYS A 128 4.83 6.87 24.11
N THR A 129 4.71 5.67 24.62
CA THR A 129 3.96 4.58 24.04
C THR A 129 2.90 4.10 25.01
N THR A 130 1.63 4.08 24.60
CA THR A 130 0.55 3.49 25.38
C THR A 130 0.13 2.19 24.70
N ILE A 131 0.25 1.07 25.39
CA ILE A 131 -0.06 -0.26 24.86
C ILE A 131 -1.40 -0.70 25.46
N PHE A 132 -2.40 -0.87 24.63
CA PHE A 132 -3.71 -1.42 24.98
C PHE A 132 -3.73 -2.90 24.63
N LEU A 133 -4.02 -3.75 25.60
CA LEU A 133 -4.21 -5.17 25.38
C LEU A 133 -5.68 -5.43 25.03
N PHE A 134 -5.93 -6.21 24.01
CA PHE A 134 -7.31 -6.54 23.61
C PHE A 134 -7.44 -7.98 23.11
N ASN A 135 -8.64 -8.49 23.21
CA ASN A 135 -9.12 -9.69 22.55
C ASN A 135 -10.59 -9.46 22.11
N HIS A 136 -11.62 -10.06 22.71
CA HIS A 136 -13.03 -9.68 22.52
C HIS A 136 -13.44 -8.50 23.42
N GLN A 137 -12.54 -7.99 24.23
CA GLN A 137 -12.68 -6.80 25.06
C GLN A 137 -11.31 -6.17 25.34
N LEU A 138 -11.29 -4.94 25.81
CA LEU A 138 -10.05 -4.33 26.31
C LEU A 138 -9.66 -4.98 27.64
N GLN A 139 -8.45 -5.50 27.72
CA GLN A 139 -7.94 -6.25 28.88
C GLN A 139 -7.13 -5.38 29.85
N GLY A 140 -6.55 -4.29 29.37
CA GLY A 140 -5.71 -3.41 30.16
C GLY A 140 -4.84 -2.50 29.30
N LEU A 141 -4.04 -1.68 29.97
CA LEU A 141 -3.08 -0.81 29.31
C LEU A 141 -1.75 -0.75 30.06
N ILE A 142 -0.68 -0.51 29.31
CA ILE A 142 0.68 -0.27 29.83
C ILE A 142 1.16 1.06 29.23
N VAL A 143 1.79 1.89 30.03
CA VAL A 143 2.42 3.12 29.56
C VAL A 143 3.93 2.95 29.62
N PHE A 144 4.59 3.24 28.53
CA PHE A 144 6.06 3.27 28.42
C PHE A 144 6.52 4.70 28.08
N ASN A 145 7.45 5.23 28.87
CA ASN A 145 8.07 6.52 28.66
C ASN A 145 9.57 6.32 28.41
N LYS A 146 10.05 6.79 27.28
CA LYS A 146 11.46 6.70 26.90
C LYS A 146 12.34 7.40 27.97
N GLY A 147 13.43 6.73 28.33
CA GLY A 147 14.39 7.26 29.31
C GLY A 147 13.97 7.10 30.80
N LYS A 148 12.74 6.64 31.06
CA LYS A 148 12.29 6.30 32.41
C LYS A 148 12.07 4.80 32.57
N ASP A 149 11.51 4.16 31.55
CA ASP A 149 11.08 2.77 31.59
C ASP A 149 12.04 1.90 30.77
N ASN A 150 12.18 0.63 31.18
CA ASN A 150 12.97 -0.35 30.46
C ASN A 150 12.06 -1.17 29.55
N PHE A 151 12.32 -1.17 28.23
CA PHE A 151 11.53 -1.92 27.26
C PHE A 151 11.56 -3.44 27.53
N SER A 152 12.63 -3.96 28.13
CA SER A 152 12.73 -5.38 28.49
C SER A 152 11.62 -5.82 29.46
N SER A 153 11.10 -4.94 30.30
CA SER A 153 9.97 -5.23 31.19
C SER A 153 8.68 -5.45 30.41
N ILE A 154 8.43 -4.61 29.38
CA ILE A 154 7.28 -4.77 28.47
C ILE A 154 7.42 -6.06 27.66
N ARG A 155 8.62 -6.31 27.12
CA ARG A 155 8.93 -7.53 26.37
C ARG A 155 8.62 -8.77 27.18
N ASN A 156 9.15 -8.87 28.39
CA ASN A 156 8.92 -10.00 29.28
C ASN A 156 7.45 -10.16 29.62
N PHE A 157 6.77 -9.06 29.93
CA PHE A 157 5.35 -9.08 30.23
C PHE A 157 4.52 -9.62 29.05
N LEU A 158 4.72 -9.11 27.83
CA LEU A 158 3.96 -9.55 26.65
C LEU A 158 4.28 -10.98 26.21
N LEU A 159 5.53 -11.44 26.38
CA LEU A 159 5.92 -12.82 26.09
C LEU A 159 5.36 -13.83 27.08
N THR A 160 5.16 -13.42 28.34
CA THR A 160 4.63 -14.30 29.41
C THR A 160 3.12 -14.11 29.64
N TYR A 161 2.49 -13.17 28.94
CA TYR A 161 1.06 -12.91 29.09
C TYR A 161 0.23 -14.15 28.70
N LYS A 162 -0.90 -14.34 29.36
CA LYS A 162 -1.81 -15.44 29.05
C LYS A 162 -2.73 -15.06 27.89
N TYR A 163 -2.34 -15.44 26.69
CA TYR A 163 -3.17 -15.25 25.49
C TYR A 163 -4.39 -16.15 25.55
N ALA A 164 -5.58 -15.58 25.45
CA ALA A 164 -6.84 -16.32 25.58
C ALA A 164 -8.02 -15.54 24.98
N GLY A 165 -9.12 -16.27 24.69
CA GLY A 165 -10.36 -15.70 24.19
C GLY A 165 -10.39 -15.52 22.69
N ALA A 166 -11.55 -15.07 22.20
CA ALA A 166 -11.81 -14.72 20.81
C ALA A 166 -11.27 -13.33 20.48
N THR A 167 -11.21 -12.97 19.21
CA THR A 167 -10.86 -11.62 18.73
C THR A 167 -12.09 -10.91 18.21
N GLU A 168 -12.36 -9.70 18.70
CA GLU A 168 -13.34 -8.78 18.17
C GLU A 168 -12.67 -7.45 17.82
N LEU A 169 -12.43 -7.22 16.53
CA LEU A 169 -11.76 -6.00 16.08
C LEU A 169 -12.66 -4.77 16.18
N GLY A 170 -13.97 -4.95 16.11
CA GLY A 170 -14.96 -3.87 16.16
C GLY A 170 -15.06 -3.15 17.51
N ILE A 171 -14.44 -3.68 18.57
CA ILE A 171 -14.33 -2.97 19.86
C ILE A 171 -13.31 -1.84 19.82
N LEU A 172 -12.42 -1.85 18.83
CA LEU A 172 -11.37 -0.85 18.70
C LEU A 172 -11.94 0.46 18.14
N ASP A 173 -11.80 1.52 18.91
CA ASP A 173 -12.22 2.88 18.52
C ASP A 173 -10.99 3.78 18.40
N PHE A 174 -10.65 4.13 17.15
CA PHE A 174 -9.54 5.03 16.82
C PHE A 174 -10.00 6.47 16.55
N SER A 175 -11.31 6.77 16.68
CA SER A 175 -11.87 8.07 16.30
C SER A 175 -11.39 9.25 17.13
N ASN A 176 -10.98 9.00 18.38
CA ASN A 176 -10.57 10.03 19.33
C ASN A 176 -9.18 9.74 19.93
N VAL A 177 -8.30 9.09 19.18
CA VAL A 177 -6.94 8.79 19.65
C VAL A 177 -6.10 10.07 19.72
N LEU A 178 -5.52 10.31 20.90
CA LEU A 178 -4.62 11.45 21.17
C LEU A 178 -3.14 11.01 21.05
N ALA A 179 -2.79 10.43 19.92
CA ALA A 179 -1.43 10.03 19.59
C ALA A 179 -1.14 10.38 18.13
N ASP A 180 0.13 10.43 17.75
CA ASP A 180 0.54 10.76 16.39
C ASP A 180 0.32 9.59 15.42
N ALA A 181 0.34 8.36 15.93
CA ALA A 181 0.06 7.14 15.16
C ALA A 181 -0.49 6.00 16.03
N VAL A 182 -1.20 5.09 15.39
CA VAL A 182 -1.65 3.82 15.96
C VAL A 182 -0.88 2.67 15.31
N LEU A 183 -0.37 1.76 16.14
CA LEU A 183 0.18 0.48 15.72
C LEU A 183 -0.74 -0.65 16.22
N LEU A 184 -1.38 -1.37 15.30
CA LEU A 184 -2.25 -2.51 15.60
C LEU A 184 -1.51 -3.81 15.31
N PHE A 185 -1.16 -4.55 16.37
CA PHE A 185 -0.54 -5.88 16.28
C PHE A 185 -1.60 -6.95 16.45
N SER A 186 -1.87 -7.71 15.38
CA SER A 186 -2.86 -8.79 15.40
C SER A 186 -2.55 -9.79 14.28
N ASP A 187 -3.11 -10.99 14.36
CA ASP A 187 -3.18 -11.94 13.25
C ASP A 187 -4.27 -11.55 12.23
N GLY A 188 -5.12 -10.58 12.59
CA GLY A 188 -6.19 -10.05 11.73
C GLY A 188 -7.41 -10.94 11.62
N VAL A 189 -7.50 -12.02 12.40
CA VAL A 189 -8.64 -12.94 12.37
C VAL A 189 -9.70 -12.49 13.35
N ASN A 190 -10.81 -11.95 12.84
CA ASN A 190 -11.97 -11.65 13.68
C ASN A 190 -12.79 -12.93 13.89
N THR A 191 -12.87 -13.41 15.13
CA THR A 191 -13.56 -14.66 15.46
C THR A 191 -14.87 -14.44 16.20
N MET A 192 -15.19 -13.19 16.58
CA MET A 192 -16.39 -12.84 17.30
C MET A 192 -16.85 -11.42 16.95
N GLY A 193 -18.13 -11.16 17.02
CA GLY A 193 -18.72 -9.83 16.92
C GLY A 193 -18.42 -9.08 15.62
N ASN A 194 -18.24 -7.77 15.73
CA ASN A 194 -17.95 -6.91 14.57
C ASN A 194 -16.47 -6.95 14.19
N ALA A 195 -16.20 -7.07 12.88
CA ALA A 195 -14.83 -7.11 12.36
C ALA A 195 -14.24 -5.71 12.05
N LYS A 196 -15.06 -4.64 12.08
CA LYS A 196 -14.64 -3.32 11.62
C LYS A 196 -14.38 -2.37 12.79
N PRO A 197 -13.12 -1.98 13.04
CA PRO A 197 -12.80 -0.91 13.96
C PRO A 197 -13.42 0.42 13.54
N LYS A 198 -13.68 1.29 14.50
CA LYS A 198 -14.07 2.66 14.22
C LYS A 198 -12.83 3.50 13.94
N LEU A 199 -12.75 4.08 12.77
CA LEU A 199 -11.59 4.84 12.31
C LEU A 199 -11.69 6.31 12.69
N GLY A 200 -10.52 6.97 12.81
CA GLY A 200 -10.34 8.40 13.01
C GLY A 200 -9.38 8.99 11.99
N ALA A 201 -8.85 10.16 12.30
CA ALA A 201 -7.89 10.87 11.45
C ALA A 201 -6.43 10.42 11.66
N VAL A 202 -6.16 9.64 12.71
CA VAL A 202 -4.79 9.21 13.03
C VAL A 202 -4.40 8.01 12.17
N PRO A 203 -3.18 8.00 11.59
CA PRO A 203 -2.71 6.85 10.81
C PRO A 203 -2.72 5.56 11.64
N VAL A 204 -3.39 4.53 11.13
CA VAL A 204 -3.41 3.19 11.74
C VAL A 204 -2.53 2.27 10.93
N ASN A 205 -1.44 1.79 11.52
CA ASN A 205 -0.56 0.81 10.90
C ASN A 205 -0.89 -0.58 11.44
N PHE A 206 -1.21 -1.49 10.55
CA PHE A 206 -1.45 -2.88 10.90
C PHE A 206 -0.16 -3.69 10.76
N ILE A 207 0.26 -4.32 11.85
CA ILE A 207 1.50 -5.09 11.93
C ILE A 207 1.16 -6.55 12.24
N THR A 208 1.66 -7.47 11.43
CA THR A 208 1.46 -8.89 11.66
C THR A 208 2.72 -9.70 11.33
N SER A 209 3.00 -10.67 12.18
CA SER A 209 3.99 -11.72 11.94
C SER A 209 3.34 -13.06 11.65
N ALA A 210 2.00 -13.13 11.64
CA ALA A 210 1.27 -14.33 11.31
C ALA A 210 1.63 -14.81 9.89
N TYR A 211 1.84 -16.11 9.77
CA TYR A 211 2.16 -16.75 8.50
C TYR A 211 0.91 -17.34 7.86
N TYR A 212 0.78 -17.10 6.58
CA TYR A 212 -0.22 -17.79 5.77
C TYR A 212 0.18 -19.22 5.52
N TYR A 213 -0.47 -20.16 6.19
CA TYR A 213 -0.40 -21.55 5.77
C TYR A 213 -1.68 -21.88 4.99
N TYR A 214 -1.55 -22.04 3.68
CA TYR A 214 -2.59 -22.64 2.86
C TYR A 214 -2.56 -24.16 3.13
N ASN A 215 -3.37 -24.61 4.09
CA ASN A 215 -3.61 -26.02 4.26
C ASN A 215 -4.89 -26.38 3.51
N SER A 216 -4.77 -27.16 2.44
CA SER A 216 -5.87 -27.61 1.60
C SER A 216 -6.92 -28.46 2.33
N TYR A 217 -6.67 -28.85 3.58
CA TYR A 217 -7.57 -29.71 4.38
C TYR A 217 -8.43 -28.98 5.40
N ASN A 218 -8.09 -27.75 5.80
CA ASN A 218 -8.88 -27.00 6.79
C ASN A 218 -9.05 -25.53 6.36
N ASN A 219 -10.22 -25.21 5.84
CA ASN A 219 -10.64 -23.86 5.39
C ASN A 219 -10.74 -22.79 6.51
N TYR A 220 -10.03 -22.88 7.63
CA TYR A 220 -10.42 -22.16 8.84
C TYR A 220 -9.64 -20.92 9.24
N TYR A 221 -8.66 -20.44 8.51
CA TYR A 221 -8.00 -19.16 8.87
C TYR A 221 -7.73 -18.31 7.65
N ARG A 222 -8.74 -17.58 7.21
CA ARG A 222 -8.56 -16.54 6.19
C ARG A 222 -8.42 -15.19 6.88
N TYR A 223 -7.20 -14.74 7.01
CA TYR A 223 -6.88 -13.34 7.11
C TYR A 223 -7.38 -12.63 5.84
N ASN A 224 -8.29 -11.67 5.97
CA ASN A 224 -8.73 -10.87 4.83
C ASN A 224 -7.81 -9.65 4.70
N ASP A 225 -6.75 -9.80 3.92
CA ASP A 225 -5.75 -8.78 3.66
C ASP A 225 -6.35 -7.48 3.09
N ASN A 226 -7.40 -7.60 2.30
CA ASN A 226 -8.03 -6.47 1.64
C ASN A 226 -8.82 -5.60 2.62
N ASP A 227 -9.47 -6.19 3.61
CA ASP A 227 -10.18 -5.41 4.63
C ASP A 227 -9.20 -4.55 5.44
N PHE A 228 -8.02 -5.10 5.78
CA PHE A 228 -6.99 -4.33 6.49
C PHE A 228 -6.30 -3.31 5.60
N LYS A 229 -6.01 -3.61 4.33
CA LYS A 229 -5.47 -2.64 3.39
C LYS A 229 -6.42 -1.45 3.22
N ASN A 230 -7.71 -1.71 3.03
CA ASN A 230 -8.72 -0.67 2.92
C ASN A 230 -8.83 0.13 4.23
N MET A 231 -8.85 -0.55 5.37
CA MET A 231 -8.92 0.10 6.68
C MET A 231 -7.72 1.04 6.91
N VAL A 232 -6.49 0.55 6.77
CA VAL A 232 -5.30 1.37 7.02
C VAL A 232 -5.12 2.43 5.94
N GLY A 233 -5.44 2.14 4.69
CA GLY A 233 -5.38 3.09 3.58
C GLY A 233 -6.24 4.32 3.83
N ASN A 234 -7.44 4.13 4.35
CA ASN A 234 -8.35 5.24 4.70
C ASN A 234 -7.82 6.15 5.83
N THR A 235 -6.83 5.70 6.59
CA THR A 235 -6.19 6.50 7.65
C THR A 235 -4.81 7.03 7.25
N GLY A 236 -4.30 6.67 6.08
CA GLY A 236 -2.93 7.00 5.66
C GLY A 236 -1.86 6.10 6.29
N GLY A 237 -2.24 4.99 6.90
CA GLY A 237 -1.32 4.01 7.46
C GLY A 237 -0.90 2.92 6.48
N SER A 238 -0.24 1.89 6.97
CA SER A 238 0.34 0.80 6.18
C SER A 238 0.08 -0.58 6.78
N VAL A 239 0.02 -1.61 5.91
CA VAL A 239 0.06 -3.02 6.33
C VAL A 239 1.51 -3.51 6.30
N ILE A 240 2.02 -3.93 7.44
CA ILE A 240 3.39 -4.41 7.62
C ILE A 240 3.39 -5.90 7.93
N ARG A 241 3.87 -6.71 7.00
CA ARG A 241 4.01 -8.16 7.17
C ARG A 241 5.43 -8.50 7.57
N LEU A 242 5.63 -8.74 8.85
CA LEU A 242 6.95 -9.07 9.39
C LEU A 242 7.45 -10.43 8.92
N TYR A 243 6.57 -11.34 8.53
CA TYR A 243 7.01 -12.63 8.01
C TYR A 243 7.92 -12.49 6.78
N TYR A 244 7.56 -11.62 5.84
CA TYR A 244 8.29 -11.41 4.58
C TYR A 244 9.38 -10.34 4.66
N ASN A 245 9.43 -9.54 5.72
CA ASN A 245 10.30 -8.40 5.84
C ASN A 245 11.26 -8.56 7.03
N SER A 246 12.49 -8.06 6.90
CA SER A 246 13.34 -7.83 8.05
C SER A 246 12.75 -6.71 8.92
N VAL A 247 13.04 -6.73 10.21
CA VAL A 247 12.59 -5.68 11.16
C VAL A 247 13.05 -4.29 10.67
N ALA A 248 14.31 -4.17 10.24
CA ALA A 248 14.83 -2.89 9.74
C ALA A 248 14.10 -2.38 8.49
N SER A 249 13.79 -3.27 7.53
CA SER A 249 13.03 -2.91 6.35
C SER A 249 11.59 -2.52 6.69
N ALA A 250 10.98 -3.22 7.63
CA ALA A 250 9.61 -2.97 8.08
C ALA A 250 9.46 -1.61 8.77
N VAL A 251 10.41 -1.23 9.63
CA VAL A 251 10.43 0.09 10.29
C VAL A 251 10.54 1.20 9.24
N LYS A 252 11.51 1.10 8.32
CA LYS A 252 11.66 2.07 7.24
C LYS A 252 10.39 2.24 6.39
N ARG A 253 9.59 1.18 6.25
CA ARG A 253 8.35 1.22 5.46
C ARG A 253 7.26 2.04 6.13
N ILE A 254 7.16 2.04 7.47
CA ILE A 254 6.24 2.94 8.19
C ILE A 254 6.73 4.39 8.11
N ASP A 255 8.04 4.60 8.19
CA ASP A 255 8.64 5.94 8.18
C ASP A 255 8.59 6.59 6.79
N THR A 256 8.45 5.80 5.73
CA THR A 256 8.15 6.31 4.40
C THR A 256 6.66 6.58 4.32
N ALA A 257 6.29 7.86 4.53
CA ALA A 257 4.91 8.29 4.34
C ALA A 257 4.39 7.87 2.96
N GLU A 258 3.35 7.05 2.94
CA GLU A 258 2.64 6.77 1.70
C GLU A 258 1.83 8.00 1.32
N ASN A 259 1.91 8.39 0.06
CA ASN A 259 1.13 9.49 -0.46
C ASN A 259 -0.20 8.97 -1.00
N PHE A 260 -1.25 9.74 -0.77
CA PHE A 260 -2.60 9.42 -1.20
C PHE A 260 -3.22 10.61 -1.93
N LEU A 261 -3.99 10.32 -2.95
CA LEU A 261 -4.94 11.23 -3.55
C LEU A 261 -6.22 11.20 -2.71
N PHE A 262 -6.50 12.27 -1.96
CA PHE A 262 -7.61 12.28 -1.00
C PHE A 262 -8.93 12.70 -1.63
N LYS A 263 -8.88 13.63 -2.58
CA LYS A 263 -10.08 14.13 -3.26
C LYS A 263 -9.72 14.89 -4.54
N TYR A 264 -10.72 15.23 -5.29
CA TYR A 264 -10.61 16.12 -6.44
C TYR A 264 -11.67 17.24 -6.38
N ASN A 265 -11.41 18.31 -7.11
CA ASN A 265 -12.37 19.39 -7.36
C ASN A 265 -12.54 19.53 -8.88
N SER A 266 -13.75 19.54 -9.34
CA SER A 266 -14.14 19.86 -10.71
C SER A 266 -15.65 20.11 -10.76
N GLY A 267 -16.12 20.93 -11.72
CA GLY A 267 -17.53 21.17 -11.96
C GLY A 267 -18.17 20.17 -12.92
N ASN A 268 -17.39 19.63 -13.87
CA ASN A 268 -17.91 18.88 -15.01
C ASN A 268 -17.33 17.46 -15.13
N ILE A 269 -16.44 17.08 -14.21
CA ILE A 269 -15.75 15.79 -14.21
C ILE A 269 -16.22 14.99 -12.99
N HIS A 270 -16.61 13.74 -13.23
CA HIS A 270 -16.89 12.79 -12.17
C HIS A 270 -15.90 11.65 -12.23
N ILE A 271 -15.19 11.38 -11.13
CA ILE A 271 -14.22 10.29 -10.99
C ILE A 271 -14.89 9.08 -10.35
N ASN A 272 -14.66 7.89 -10.91
CA ASN A 272 -15.28 6.64 -10.48
C ASN A 272 -14.60 5.98 -9.29
N GLU A 273 -13.34 6.37 -8.99
CA GLU A 273 -12.55 5.79 -7.92
C GLU A 273 -13.08 6.21 -6.55
N SER A 274 -13.06 5.27 -5.61
CA SER A 274 -13.22 5.58 -4.19
C SER A 274 -11.95 6.20 -3.64
N PHE A 275 -12.07 7.30 -2.93
CA PHE A 275 -10.96 7.96 -2.28
C PHE A 275 -10.81 7.51 -0.82
N PRO A 276 -9.56 7.48 -0.26
CA PRO A 276 -8.31 7.91 -0.87
C PRO A 276 -7.71 6.86 -1.83
N VAL A 277 -7.07 7.32 -2.91
CA VAL A 277 -6.30 6.48 -3.83
C VAL A 277 -4.82 6.54 -3.47
N LYS A 278 -4.20 5.40 -3.23
CA LYS A 278 -2.76 5.32 -2.95
C LYS A 278 -1.95 5.73 -4.17
N LEU A 279 -0.96 6.60 -3.97
CA LEU A 279 -0.06 7.06 -5.00
C LEU A 279 1.23 6.25 -5.01
N GLY A 280 1.51 5.59 -6.14
CA GLY A 280 2.73 4.81 -6.31
C GLY A 280 3.04 4.67 -7.80
N GLY A 281 4.07 5.34 -8.28
CA GLY A 281 4.39 5.33 -9.71
C GLY A 281 3.34 6.07 -10.54
N SER A 282 2.79 5.44 -11.58
CA SER A 282 1.70 6.02 -12.35
C SER A 282 0.34 5.73 -11.71
N VAL A 283 -0.56 6.69 -11.78
CA VAL A 283 -1.95 6.56 -11.31
C VAL A 283 -2.90 6.62 -12.50
N LEU A 284 -3.86 5.69 -12.52
CA LEU A 284 -4.93 5.63 -13.52
C LEU A 284 -6.25 6.03 -12.86
N LEU A 285 -6.82 7.15 -13.27
CA LEU A 285 -8.16 7.59 -12.90
C LEU A 285 -9.11 7.39 -14.06
N SER A 286 -10.36 7.05 -13.78
CA SER A 286 -11.42 6.97 -14.78
C SER A 286 -12.65 7.72 -14.33
N GLY A 287 -13.46 8.13 -15.30
CA GLY A 287 -14.67 8.87 -14.98
C GLY A 287 -15.46 9.28 -16.19
N THR A 288 -16.35 10.22 -15.98
CA THR A 288 -17.14 10.87 -17.01
C THR A 288 -16.87 12.37 -17.06
N ILE A 289 -16.97 12.96 -18.23
CA ILE A 289 -16.77 14.38 -18.44
C ILE A 289 -17.89 14.93 -19.35
N ASN A 290 -18.57 15.99 -18.90
CA ASN A 290 -19.65 16.60 -19.68
C ASN A 290 -19.12 17.65 -20.66
N GLN A 291 -18.15 18.46 -20.23
CA GLN A 291 -17.46 19.46 -21.03
C GLN A 291 -16.03 19.63 -20.54
N ALA A 292 -15.17 20.20 -21.39
CA ALA A 292 -13.77 20.46 -21.02
C ALA A 292 -13.70 21.26 -19.71
N ASP A 293 -12.86 20.79 -18.79
CA ASP A 293 -12.76 21.37 -17.45
C ASP A 293 -11.38 21.14 -16.85
N ASN A 294 -11.07 21.90 -15.81
CA ASN A 294 -9.92 21.69 -14.94
C ASN A 294 -10.26 20.67 -13.86
N LEU A 295 -9.39 19.71 -13.70
CA LEU A 295 -9.40 18.73 -12.65
C LEU A 295 -8.29 19.08 -11.66
N GLU A 296 -8.65 19.55 -10.48
CA GLU A 296 -7.71 19.72 -9.37
C GLU A 296 -7.64 18.44 -8.56
N LEU A 297 -6.47 17.84 -8.47
CA LEU A 297 -6.18 16.67 -7.65
C LEU A 297 -5.50 17.11 -6.35
N LEU A 298 -6.03 16.69 -5.22
CA LEU A 298 -5.60 17.08 -3.88
C LEU A 298 -4.99 15.87 -3.17
N TYR A 299 -3.68 15.91 -2.95
CA TYR A 299 -2.96 14.79 -2.37
C TYR A 299 -1.98 15.22 -1.26
N GLY A 300 -1.53 14.23 -0.55
CA GLY A 300 -0.65 14.40 0.58
C GLY A 300 -0.40 13.09 1.30
N ASN A 301 -0.06 13.20 2.57
CA ASN A 301 0.23 12.07 3.44
C ASN A 301 -0.50 12.20 4.79
N ASN A 302 -0.65 11.07 5.50
CA ASN A 302 -1.22 11.04 6.84
C ASN A 302 -2.52 11.84 7.00
N SER A 303 -3.44 11.68 6.06
CA SER A 303 -4.71 12.41 6.03
C SER A 303 -4.60 13.94 5.88
N LEU A 304 -3.40 14.46 5.67
CA LEU A 304 -3.15 15.87 5.44
C LEU A 304 -2.96 16.15 3.95
N ILE A 305 -3.82 16.99 3.40
CA ILE A 305 -3.64 17.52 2.05
C ILE A 305 -2.54 18.58 2.12
N ASN A 306 -1.44 18.33 1.42
CA ASN A 306 -0.29 19.23 1.40
C ASN A 306 0.14 19.66 -0.01
N LYS A 307 -0.52 19.11 -1.04
CA LYS A 307 -0.26 19.44 -2.44
C LYS A 307 -1.53 19.39 -3.28
N SER A 308 -1.62 20.27 -4.27
CA SER A 308 -2.60 20.18 -5.35
C SER A 308 -1.93 20.29 -6.71
N GLU A 309 -2.49 19.58 -7.69
CA GLU A 309 -2.11 19.69 -9.10
C GLU A 309 -3.35 19.87 -9.96
N ASN A 310 -3.25 20.74 -10.95
CA ASN A 310 -4.33 21.04 -11.86
C ASN A 310 -4.04 20.45 -13.25
N TYR A 311 -5.03 19.76 -13.79
CA TYR A 311 -4.97 19.16 -15.12
C TYR A 311 -6.18 19.62 -15.92
N PHE A 312 -5.93 20.24 -17.08
CA PHE A 312 -6.99 20.53 -18.03
C PHE A 312 -7.30 19.28 -18.84
N ILE A 313 -8.56 18.82 -18.80
CA ILE A 313 -9.03 17.67 -19.55
C ILE A 313 -9.87 18.19 -20.75
N PRO A 314 -9.32 18.11 -21.99
CA PRO A 314 -10.03 18.50 -23.20
C PRO A 314 -11.03 17.41 -23.60
N VAL A 315 -12.24 17.79 -24.01
CA VAL A 315 -13.23 16.81 -24.52
C VAL A 315 -12.91 16.31 -25.92
N ASN A 316 -12.07 17.05 -26.65
CA ASN A 316 -11.79 16.77 -28.06
C ASN A 316 -10.62 15.79 -28.31
N GLU A 317 -9.92 15.36 -27.27
CA GLU A 317 -8.84 14.35 -27.40
C GLU A 317 -9.45 12.94 -27.33
N SER A 318 -10.13 12.54 -28.39
CA SER A 318 -10.62 11.17 -28.51
C SER A 318 -9.46 10.22 -28.79
N CYS A 319 -9.41 9.11 -28.08
CA CYS A 319 -8.56 7.98 -28.45
C CYS A 319 -9.39 6.91 -29.19
N ASP A 320 -8.69 6.06 -29.95
CA ASP A 320 -9.35 4.91 -30.56
C ASP A 320 -9.85 3.93 -29.47
N GLU A 321 -10.90 3.16 -29.84
CA GLU A 321 -11.54 2.22 -28.89
C GLU A 321 -10.57 1.16 -28.36
N THR A 322 -9.57 0.79 -29.17
CA THR A 322 -8.56 -0.19 -28.79
C THR A 322 -7.65 0.34 -27.70
N THR A 323 -7.22 1.58 -27.81
CA THR A 323 -6.40 2.27 -26.79
C THR A 323 -7.19 2.44 -25.50
N TYR A 324 -8.46 2.85 -25.59
CA TYR A 324 -9.34 2.96 -24.40
C TYR A 324 -9.51 1.60 -23.69
N LYS A 325 -9.76 0.53 -24.44
CA LYS A 325 -9.88 -0.82 -23.88
C LYS A 325 -8.57 -1.27 -23.21
N LYS A 326 -7.41 -1.01 -23.84
CA LYS A 326 -6.10 -1.34 -23.26
C LYS A 326 -5.85 -0.59 -21.94
N MET A 327 -6.14 0.70 -21.89
CA MET A 327 -6.00 1.49 -20.66
C MET A 327 -6.95 0.99 -19.56
N LYS A 328 -8.18 0.62 -19.92
CA LYS A 328 -9.15 0.03 -18.98
C LYS A 328 -8.69 -1.33 -18.44
N MET A 329 -8.07 -2.17 -19.29
CA MET A 329 -7.48 -3.44 -18.87
C MET A 329 -6.28 -3.23 -17.94
N LEU A 330 -5.38 -2.28 -18.25
CA LEU A 330 -4.28 -1.92 -17.38
C LEU A 330 -4.76 -1.48 -16.00
N LYS A 331 -5.82 -0.66 -15.94
CA LYS A 331 -6.42 -0.25 -14.68
C LYS A 331 -6.96 -1.42 -13.88
N ALA A 332 -7.67 -2.36 -14.53
CA ALA A 332 -8.18 -3.57 -13.88
C ALA A 332 -7.03 -4.46 -13.39
N TYR A 333 -5.91 -4.52 -14.13
CA TYR A 333 -4.73 -5.25 -13.74
C TYR A 333 -3.99 -4.59 -12.57
N ASP A 334 -3.85 -3.26 -12.57
CA ASP A 334 -3.26 -2.51 -11.46
C ASP A 334 -4.07 -2.71 -10.16
N SER A 335 -5.41 -2.72 -10.24
CA SER A 335 -6.24 -3.04 -9.07
C SER A 335 -5.98 -4.45 -8.53
N LEU A 336 -5.74 -5.44 -9.39
CA LEU A 336 -5.42 -6.81 -8.98
C LEU A 336 -4.01 -6.97 -8.37
N LEU A 337 -3.05 -6.13 -8.77
CA LEU A 337 -1.68 -6.16 -8.22
C LEU A 337 -1.58 -5.48 -6.84
N TYR A 338 -2.47 -4.54 -6.58
CA TYR A 338 -2.51 -3.79 -5.30
C TYR A 338 -3.57 -4.32 -4.33
N ASP A 339 -4.49 -5.19 -4.80
CA ASP A 339 -5.42 -5.98 -4.00
C ASP A 339 -4.75 -7.29 -3.52
#